data_5ecfbc75fd42478ab4eaa7b37b4f09c9
#
_entry.id   5ecfbc75fd42478ab4eaa7b37b4f09c9
#
_cell.length_a   1.000
_cell.length_b   1.000
_cell.length_c   1.000
_cell.angle_alpha   90.00
_cell.angle_beta   90.00
_cell.angle_gamma   90.00
#
_symmetry.space_group_name_H-M   'P 1'
#
loop_
_entity.id
_entity.type
_entity.pdbx_description
1 polymer ?
#
loop_
_entity_poly.entity_id
_entity_poly.type
_entity_poly.pdbx_seq_one_letter_code
_entity_poly.pdbx_strand_id
1 'polypeptide(L)'
;DWGPFIQMPAALSYPMNMRVYDWGFQTEPEPHLGGRRLVTPRGKVIGGSSSINGMVYVRGHARDYDTWAEMGAQGWAYADVLPYFKRMEHWQSGGHGGDPSWRGRKGPLFVTRGPRDNPLHDAFVEAGQQAGYQVTNDYNGEQQEGFGPMEQTVWRGQRWSAANAYLKPALKTGRVQVVRGLAQRVICIDGRARGVEIARGGGLAVVKA
;
A
#
# COMPACT_ATOMS: atom_id res chain seq x y z
N ASP A 1 -2.06 15.90 -1.89
CA ASP A 1 -2.92 14.93 -2.58
C ASP A 1 -4.33 15.47 -2.91
N TRP A 2 -4.44 16.76 -3.27
CA TRP A 2 -5.72 17.39 -3.62
C TRP A 2 -6.05 17.32 -5.12
N GLY A 3 -5.13 16.79 -5.93
CA GLY A 3 -5.33 16.70 -7.37
C GLY A 3 -6.51 15.76 -7.71
N PRO A 4 -7.42 16.14 -8.62
CA PRO A 4 -8.55 15.30 -9.00
C PRO A 4 -8.11 13.96 -9.57
N PHE A 5 -7.01 13.89 -10.31
CA PHE A 5 -6.45 12.64 -10.84
C PHE A 5 -5.94 11.70 -9.75
N ILE A 6 -5.53 12.20 -8.58
CA ILE A 6 -5.16 11.36 -7.44
C ILE A 6 -6.39 10.77 -6.79
N GLN A 7 -7.45 11.58 -6.58
CA GLN A 7 -8.64 11.15 -5.87
C GLN A 7 -9.53 10.21 -6.68
N MET A 8 -9.53 10.34 -8.00
CA MET A 8 -10.37 9.56 -8.91
C MET A 8 -9.74 8.19 -9.21
N PRO A 9 -10.33 7.07 -8.75
CA PRO A 9 -9.79 5.73 -9.00
C PRO A 9 -9.59 5.40 -10.48
N ALA A 10 -10.55 5.78 -11.34
CA ALA A 10 -10.47 5.55 -12.78
C ALA A 10 -9.32 6.27 -13.48
N ALA A 11 -8.75 7.32 -12.84
CA ALA A 11 -7.63 8.08 -13.38
C ALA A 11 -6.26 7.56 -12.94
N LEU A 12 -6.17 6.34 -12.41
CA LEU A 12 -4.95 5.79 -11.76
C LEU A 12 -3.69 5.86 -12.62
N SER A 13 -3.80 5.74 -13.94
CA SER A 13 -2.66 5.79 -14.86
C SER A 13 -2.07 7.21 -15.03
N TYR A 14 -2.85 8.26 -14.79
CA TYR A 14 -2.38 9.63 -14.97
C TYR A 14 -1.31 10.03 -13.96
N PRO A 15 -1.55 9.96 -12.62
CA PRO A 15 -0.55 10.39 -11.66
C PRO A 15 0.76 9.58 -11.71
N MET A 16 0.71 8.31 -12.10
CA MET A 16 1.93 7.50 -12.27
C MET A 16 2.81 7.98 -13.43
N ASN A 17 2.24 8.64 -14.42
CA ASN A 17 2.96 9.13 -15.60
C ASN A 17 3.18 10.66 -15.60
N MET A 18 2.73 11.36 -14.55
CA MET A 18 2.88 12.81 -14.44
C MET A 18 4.06 13.19 -13.53
N ARG A 19 5.06 13.84 -14.09
CA ARG A 19 6.26 14.32 -13.34
C ARG A 19 5.94 15.19 -12.12
N VAL A 20 4.77 15.80 -12.07
CA VAL A 20 4.34 16.59 -10.90
C VAL A 20 4.04 15.69 -9.69
N TYR A 21 3.64 14.43 -9.91
CA TYR A 21 3.29 13.47 -8.87
C TYR A 21 4.26 12.29 -8.74
N ASP A 22 5.18 12.15 -9.69
CA ASP A 22 6.16 11.06 -9.76
C ASP A 22 7.59 11.59 -9.76
N TRP A 23 8.49 10.91 -9.04
CA TRP A 23 9.93 11.20 -9.05
C TRP A 23 10.57 10.89 -10.39
N GLY A 24 9.98 9.99 -11.18
CA GLY A 24 10.44 9.58 -12.49
C GLY A 24 11.71 8.73 -12.45
N PHE A 25 11.84 7.87 -11.46
CA PHE A 25 12.93 6.92 -11.39
C PHE A 25 12.84 5.88 -12.50
N GLN A 26 14.02 5.38 -12.90
CA GLN A 26 14.17 4.28 -13.85
C GLN A 26 15.20 3.31 -13.30
N THR A 27 15.11 2.03 -13.69
CA THR A 27 16.15 1.05 -13.39
C THR A 27 17.44 1.38 -14.16
N GLU A 28 18.54 0.77 -13.76
CA GLU A 28 19.67 0.59 -14.65
C GLU A 28 19.27 -0.28 -15.86
N PRO A 29 20.04 -0.30 -16.94
CA PRO A 29 19.76 -1.17 -18.07
C PRO A 29 19.67 -2.64 -17.63
N GLU A 30 18.57 -3.31 -17.95
CA GLU A 30 18.32 -4.71 -17.60
C GLU A 30 18.86 -5.63 -18.69
N PRO A 31 20.00 -6.33 -18.48
CA PRO A 31 20.66 -7.13 -19.52
C PRO A 31 19.75 -8.20 -20.11
N HIS A 32 18.94 -8.87 -19.26
CA HIS A 32 18.02 -9.94 -19.67
C HIS A 32 16.74 -9.44 -20.34
N LEU A 33 16.54 -8.12 -20.42
CA LEU A 33 15.42 -7.48 -21.10
C LEU A 33 15.89 -6.65 -22.31
N GLY A 34 16.99 -7.05 -22.94
CA GLY A 34 17.55 -6.34 -24.10
C GLY A 34 18.07 -4.94 -23.77
N GLY A 35 18.60 -4.73 -22.58
CA GLY A 35 19.16 -3.45 -22.14
C GLY A 35 18.12 -2.36 -21.85
N ARG A 36 16.83 -2.71 -21.74
CA ARG A 36 15.78 -1.73 -21.46
C ARG A 36 15.90 -1.16 -20.05
N ARG A 37 15.58 0.12 -19.91
CA ARG A 37 15.33 0.78 -18.63
C ARG A 37 13.84 0.74 -18.33
N LEU A 38 13.46 0.27 -17.17
CA LEU A 38 12.07 0.20 -16.73
C LEU A 38 11.72 1.42 -15.88
N VAL A 39 10.60 2.04 -16.18
CA VAL A 39 10.05 3.13 -15.35
C VAL A 39 9.57 2.54 -14.02
N THR A 40 10.01 3.14 -12.91
CA THR A 40 9.68 2.72 -11.55
C THR A 40 9.00 3.85 -10.79
N PRO A 41 7.69 4.09 -11.01
CA PRO A 41 6.99 5.23 -10.42
C PRO A 41 7.06 5.23 -8.88
N ARG A 42 7.36 6.40 -8.31
CA ARG A 42 7.34 6.64 -6.87
C ARG A 42 6.70 7.99 -6.60
N GLY A 43 5.72 8.01 -5.71
CA GLY A 43 4.93 9.21 -5.44
C GLY A 43 5.73 10.36 -4.85
N LYS A 44 5.77 11.47 -5.58
CA LYS A 44 6.31 12.77 -5.16
C LYS A 44 5.17 13.68 -4.66
N VAL A 45 4.41 13.19 -3.71
CA VAL A 45 3.17 13.81 -3.23
C VAL A 45 2.90 13.37 -1.79
N ILE A 46 2.12 14.15 -1.03
CA ILE A 46 1.67 13.75 0.31
C ILE A 46 0.90 12.42 0.20
N GLY A 47 1.27 11.44 1.04
CA GLY A 47 0.81 10.07 0.95
C GLY A 47 1.76 9.16 0.15
N GLY A 48 2.77 9.73 -0.51
CA GLY A 48 3.78 8.98 -1.26
C GLY A 48 3.14 8.11 -2.35
N SER A 49 3.67 6.91 -2.54
CA SER A 49 3.18 5.98 -3.58
C SER A 49 1.75 5.50 -3.35
N SER A 50 1.20 5.58 -2.13
CA SER A 50 -0.22 5.26 -1.90
C SER A 50 -1.17 6.25 -2.59
N SER A 51 -0.69 7.43 -2.95
CA SER A 51 -1.45 8.45 -3.69
C SER A 51 -1.40 8.26 -5.21
N ILE A 52 -0.54 7.37 -5.73
CA ILE A 52 -0.41 7.13 -7.18
C ILE A 52 -0.48 5.65 -7.58
N ASN A 53 -0.53 4.70 -6.63
CA ASN A 53 -0.59 3.26 -6.92
C ASN A 53 -1.93 2.82 -7.51
N GLY A 54 -2.04 1.56 -7.94
CA GLY A 54 -3.27 0.95 -8.47
C GLY A 54 -4.32 0.62 -7.42
N MET A 55 -4.14 1.00 -6.16
CA MET A 55 -5.08 0.81 -5.04
C MET A 55 -5.35 -0.65 -4.64
N VAL A 56 -4.76 -1.63 -5.28
CA VAL A 56 -4.94 -3.03 -4.91
C VAL A 56 -4.48 -3.23 -3.47
N TYR A 57 -5.35 -3.85 -2.66
CA TYR A 57 -5.04 -4.22 -1.28
C TYR A 57 -4.86 -5.73 -1.18
N VAL A 58 -3.63 -6.14 -0.94
CA VAL A 58 -3.25 -7.54 -0.71
C VAL A 58 -2.18 -7.59 0.37
N ARG A 59 -2.32 -8.54 1.30
CA ARG A 59 -1.32 -8.83 2.32
C ARG A 59 -0.26 -9.77 1.76
N GLY A 60 0.95 -9.77 2.34
CA GLY A 60 1.92 -10.83 2.10
C GLY A 60 1.35 -12.18 2.52
N HIS A 61 1.83 -13.25 1.87
CA HIS A 61 1.43 -14.61 2.22
C HIS A 61 1.92 -14.99 3.63
N ALA A 62 1.16 -15.80 4.36
CA ALA A 62 1.53 -16.20 5.72
C ALA A 62 2.94 -16.82 5.78
N ARG A 63 3.29 -17.66 4.80
CA ARG A 63 4.61 -18.29 4.71
C ARG A 63 5.77 -17.31 4.52
N ASP A 64 5.55 -16.14 3.92
CA ASP A 64 6.61 -15.14 3.78
C ASP A 64 7.06 -14.66 5.16
N TYR A 65 6.11 -14.36 6.04
CA TYR A 65 6.37 -13.91 7.41
C TYR A 65 6.95 -15.02 8.28
N ASP A 66 6.41 -16.25 8.17
CA ASP A 66 6.92 -17.40 8.92
C ASP A 66 8.37 -17.69 8.51
N THR A 67 8.68 -17.63 7.22
CA THR A 67 10.05 -17.75 6.71
C THR A 67 10.97 -16.65 7.27
N TRP A 68 10.50 -15.40 7.37
CA TRP A 68 11.30 -14.34 7.99
C TRP A 68 11.62 -14.65 9.46
N ALA A 69 10.65 -15.15 10.21
CA ALA A 69 10.88 -15.56 11.60
C ALA A 69 11.90 -16.73 11.69
N GLU A 70 11.80 -17.72 10.81
CA GLU A 70 12.75 -18.84 10.70
C GLU A 70 14.17 -18.35 10.36
N MET A 71 14.29 -17.32 9.52
CA MET A 71 15.56 -16.68 9.17
C MET A 71 16.12 -15.79 10.30
N GLY A 72 15.47 -15.72 11.45
CA GLY A 72 15.93 -14.99 12.64
C GLY A 72 15.24 -13.65 12.92
N ALA A 73 14.25 -13.24 12.13
CA ALA A 73 13.45 -12.04 12.41
C ALA A 73 12.40 -12.35 13.49
N GLN A 74 12.81 -12.37 14.75
CA GLN A 74 11.93 -12.65 15.89
C GLN A 74 10.78 -11.66 15.97
N GLY A 75 9.54 -12.16 16.18
CA GLY A 75 8.32 -11.33 16.23
C GLY A 75 7.76 -10.96 14.85
N TRP A 76 8.21 -11.60 13.78
CA TRP A 76 7.73 -11.41 12.42
C TRP A 76 6.97 -12.60 11.85
N ALA A 77 6.68 -13.66 12.63
CA ALA A 77 5.79 -14.73 12.18
C ALA A 77 4.41 -14.17 11.82
N TYR A 78 3.67 -14.87 10.96
CA TYR A 78 2.36 -14.38 10.53
C TYR A 78 1.40 -14.12 11.71
N ALA A 79 1.44 -14.99 12.71
CA ALA A 79 0.67 -14.80 13.95
C ALA A 79 1.02 -13.49 14.68
N ASP A 80 2.28 -13.06 14.63
CA ASP A 80 2.74 -11.81 15.27
C ASP A 80 2.28 -10.58 14.48
N VAL A 81 2.26 -10.64 13.15
CA VAL A 81 1.94 -9.49 12.28
C VAL A 81 0.44 -9.36 11.98
N LEU A 82 -0.34 -10.43 12.04
CA LEU A 82 -1.79 -10.42 11.79
C LEU A 82 -2.56 -9.40 12.64
N PRO A 83 -2.30 -9.24 13.95
CA PRO A 83 -2.96 -8.21 14.76
C PRO A 83 -2.76 -6.79 14.21
N TYR A 84 -1.60 -6.51 13.61
CA TYR A 84 -1.29 -5.21 13.01
C TYR A 84 -2.05 -5.00 11.70
N PHE A 85 -2.17 -6.02 10.85
CA PHE A 85 -3.03 -5.96 9.67
C PHE A 85 -4.47 -5.68 10.05
N LYS A 86 -5.00 -6.38 11.05
CA LYS A 86 -6.37 -6.16 11.54
C LYS A 86 -6.55 -4.76 12.13
N ARG A 87 -5.57 -4.24 12.87
CA ARG A 87 -5.60 -2.90 13.44
C ARG A 87 -5.56 -1.80 12.38
N MET A 88 -4.86 -2.05 11.28
CA MET A 88 -4.69 -1.10 10.20
C MET A 88 -5.94 -0.94 9.34
N GLU A 89 -6.65 -2.04 9.03
CA GLU A 89 -7.70 -2.05 8.03
C GLU A 89 -9.10 -1.77 8.61
N HIS A 90 -9.92 -1.17 7.77
CA HIS A 90 -11.36 -1.06 7.92
C HIS A 90 -12.01 -1.74 6.71
N TRP A 91 -12.14 -3.05 6.80
CA TRP A 91 -12.70 -3.81 5.71
C TRP A 91 -14.22 -3.66 5.64
N GLN A 92 -14.70 -3.29 4.47
CA GLN A 92 -16.11 -3.10 4.17
C GLN A 92 -16.49 -4.00 2.99
N SER A 93 -17.00 -5.16 3.28
CA SER A 93 -17.68 -5.97 2.28
C SER A 93 -19.17 -5.73 2.35
N GLY A 94 -19.81 -5.65 1.22
CA GLY A 94 -21.28 -5.59 1.12
C GLY A 94 -21.99 -6.89 1.56
N GLY A 95 -21.58 -7.47 2.69
CA GLY A 95 -22.20 -8.65 3.29
C GLY A 95 -21.55 -10.00 2.95
N HIS A 96 -20.50 -10.04 2.15
CA HIS A 96 -19.85 -11.28 1.76
C HIS A 96 -18.41 -11.35 2.25
N GLY A 97 -18.09 -12.38 3.03
CA GLY A 97 -16.75 -12.69 3.53
C GLY A 97 -16.33 -11.84 4.73
N GLY A 98 -15.15 -12.10 5.27
CA GLY A 98 -14.55 -11.31 6.35
C GLY A 98 -14.75 -11.88 7.73
N ASP A 99 -14.19 -13.06 7.92
CA ASP A 99 -14.04 -13.62 9.25
C ASP A 99 -13.22 -12.64 10.13
N PRO A 100 -13.78 -12.20 11.29
CA PRO A 100 -13.07 -11.33 12.23
C PRO A 100 -11.80 -11.97 12.80
N SER A 101 -11.59 -13.27 12.65
CA SER A 101 -10.30 -13.91 12.96
C SER A 101 -9.19 -13.38 12.07
N TRP A 102 -9.48 -13.04 10.83
CA TRP A 102 -8.52 -12.59 9.81
C TRP A 102 -8.63 -11.10 9.47
N ARG A 103 -9.84 -10.53 9.54
CA ARG A 103 -10.13 -9.18 9.03
C ARG A 103 -10.37 -8.15 10.15
N GLY A 104 -9.89 -6.91 9.90
CA GLY A 104 -10.12 -5.76 10.77
C GLY A 104 -11.24 -4.87 10.26
N ARG A 105 -12.03 -4.27 11.20
CA ARG A 105 -13.18 -3.42 10.86
C ARG A 105 -13.16 -2.04 11.54
N LYS A 106 -12.08 -1.71 12.24
CA LYS A 106 -11.97 -0.48 13.04
C LYS A 106 -10.74 0.36 12.71
N GLY A 107 -9.91 -0.10 11.77
CA GLY A 107 -8.70 0.62 11.38
C GLY A 107 -9.00 1.83 10.50
N PRO A 108 -8.01 2.70 10.30
CA PRO A 108 -8.18 3.93 9.52
C PRO A 108 -8.12 3.71 7.99
N LEU A 109 -7.59 2.57 7.54
CA LEU A 109 -7.44 2.26 6.11
C LEU A 109 -8.69 1.54 5.60
N PHE A 110 -9.55 2.26 4.90
CA PHE A 110 -10.73 1.67 4.29
C PHE A 110 -10.35 0.77 3.11
N VAL A 111 -10.88 -0.44 3.13
CA VAL A 111 -10.72 -1.47 2.10
C VAL A 111 -12.09 -1.92 1.64
N THR A 112 -12.34 -1.84 0.34
CA THR A 112 -13.60 -2.24 -0.29
C THR A 112 -13.34 -3.21 -1.43
N ARG A 113 -14.35 -3.98 -1.82
CA ARG A 113 -14.31 -4.74 -3.07
C ARG A 113 -14.66 -3.85 -4.24
N GLY A 114 -13.96 -4.03 -5.35
CA GLY A 114 -14.35 -3.47 -6.63
C GLY A 114 -15.69 -4.04 -7.12
N PRO A 115 -16.42 -3.33 -7.97
CA PRO A 115 -17.60 -3.86 -8.61
C PRO A 115 -17.27 -5.09 -9.48
N ARG A 116 -18.19 -6.04 -9.55
CA ARG A 116 -18.12 -7.26 -10.40
C ARG A 116 -19.29 -7.28 -11.36
N ASP A 117 -19.48 -6.19 -12.07
CA ASP A 117 -20.58 -5.98 -13.03
C ASP A 117 -20.21 -6.38 -14.46
N ASN A 118 -18.93 -6.64 -14.72
CA ASN A 118 -18.48 -7.11 -16.03
C ASN A 118 -18.53 -8.65 -16.08
N PRO A 119 -19.28 -9.27 -17.00
CA PRO A 119 -19.39 -10.72 -17.12
C PRO A 119 -18.06 -11.44 -17.38
N LEU A 120 -17.05 -10.76 -17.91
CA LEU A 120 -15.71 -11.32 -18.09
C LEU A 120 -15.03 -11.67 -16.75
N HIS A 121 -15.37 -10.99 -15.65
CA HIS A 121 -14.84 -11.35 -14.33
C HIS A 121 -15.33 -12.73 -13.88
N ASP A 122 -16.61 -13.02 -14.09
CA ASP A 122 -17.18 -14.31 -13.71
C ASP A 122 -16.66 -15.41 -14.64
N ALA A 123 -16.60 -15.17 -15.95
CA ALA A 123 -16.01 -16.09 -16.91
C ALA A 123 -14.53 -16.40 -16.59
N PHE A 124 -13.75 -15.42 -16.13
CA PHE A 124 -12.36 -15.63 -15.74
C PHE A 124 -12.23 -16.50 -14.49
N VAL A 125 -13.06 -16.27 -13.47
CA VAL A 125 -13.10 -17.10 -12.26
C VAL A 125 -13.54 -18.53 -12.59
N GLU A 126 -14.56 -18.69 -13.44
CA GLU A 126 -15.03 -19.99 -13.91
C GLU A 126 -13.95 -20.75 -14.69
N ALA A 127 -13.24 -20.08 -15.60
CA ALA A 127 -12.11 -20.67 -16.31
C ALA A 127 -11.01 -21.15 -15.35
N GLY A 128 -10.74 -20.40 -14.28
CA GLY A 128 -9.81 -20.80 -13.22
C GLY A 128 -10.26 -22.09 -12.51
N GLN A 129 -11.56 -22.20 -12.20
CA GLN A 129 -12.12 -23.42 -11.61
C GLN A 129 -12.04 -24.63 -12.57
N GLN A 130 -12.36 -24.43 -13.84
CA GLN A 130 -12.24 -25.47 -14.87
C GLN A 130 -10.80 -25.95 -15.05
N ALA A 131 -9.82 -25.06 -14.82
CA ALA A 131 -8.39 -25.40 -14.81
C ALA A 131 -7.90 -26.05 -13.49
N GLY A 132 -8.80 -26.30 -12.53
CA GLY A 132 -8.49 -26.96 -11.27
C GLY A 132 -8.04 -26.05 -10.13
N TYR A 133 -8.11 -24.72 -10.31
CA TYR A 133 -7.80 -23.77 -9.24
C TYR A 133 -9.00 -23.56 -8.31
N GLN A 134 -8.69 -23.21 -7.06
CA GLN A 134 -9.73 -22.90 -6.09
C GLN A 134 -10.26 -21.47 -6.27
N VAL A 135 -11.49 -21.26 -5.82
CA VAL A 135 -12.06 -19.91 -5.68
C VAL A 135 -11.91 -19.45 -4.24
N THR A 136 -11.44 -18.24 -4.06
CA THR A 136 -11.42 -17.57 -2.75
C THR A 136 -12.36 -16.38 -2.75
N ASN A 137 -13.18 -16.28 -1.72
CA ASN A 137 -14.03 -15.10 -1.49
C ASN A 137 -13.32 -14.02 -0.65
N ASP A 138 -12.16 -14.36 -0.09
CA ASP A 138 -11.37 -13.45 0.75
C ASP A 138 -9.88 -13.84 0.71
N TYR A 139 -9.15 -13.33 -0.27
CA TYR A 139 -7.72 -13.61 -0.42
C TYR A 139 -6.83 -12.91 0.62
N ASN A 140 -7.41 -12.10 1.51
CA ASN A 140 -6.75 -11.57 2.71
C ASN A 140 -7.24 -12.24 4.00
N GLY A 141 -8.07 -13.28 3.87
CA GLY A 141 -8.57 -14.14 4.94
C GLY A 141 -7.69 -15.36 5.18
N GLU A 142 -8.35 -16.49 5.49
CA GLU A 142 -7.69 -17.76 5.77
C GLU A 142 -7.00 -18.34 4.53
N GLN A 143 -7.67 -18.26 3.37
CA GLN A 143 -7.17 -18.81 2.11
C GLN A 143 -6.80 -17.68 1.14
N GLN A 144 -5.52 -17.42 1.00
CA GLN A 144 -5.02 -16.37 0.11
C GLN A 144 -4.99 -16.82 -1.36
N GLU A 145 -4.59 -18.06 -1.62
CA GLU A 145 -4.46 -18.57 -2.98
C GLU A 145 -5.82 -18.87 -3.60
N GLY A 146 -6.00 -18.51 -4.87
CA GLY A 146 -7.20 -18.80 -5.63
C GLY A 146 -7.66 -17.64 -6.50
N PHE A 147 -8.75 -17.87 -7.23
CA PHE A 147 -9.42 -16.87 -8.05
C PHE A 147 -10.50 -16.17 -7.22
N GLY A 148 -10.54 -14.87 -7.23
CA GLY A 148 -11.51 -14.12 -6.44
C GLY A 148 -11.59 -12.62 -6.74
N PRO A 149 -12.51 -11.91 -6.09
CA PRO A 149 -12.71 -10.49 -6.31
C PRO A 149 -11.56 -9.67 -5.71
N MET A 150 -11.06 -8.69 -6.49
CA MET A 150 -10.02 -7.77 -6.05
C MET A 150 -10.52 -6.80 -4.99
N GLU A 151 -9.71 -6.57 -3.97
CA GLU A 151 -9.94 -5.57 -2.94
C GLU A 151 -9.09 -4.31 -3.20
N GLN A 152 -9.64 -3.17 -2.80
CA GLN A 152 -9.07 -1.87 -3.13
C GLN A 152 -9.10 -0.93 -1.94
N THR A 153 -8.07 -0.07 -1.83
CA THR A 153 -8.05 1.06 -0.91
C THR A 153 -8.82 2.24 -1.51
N VAL A 154 -10.13 2.05 -1.62
CA VAL A 154 -11.10 3.03 -2.13
C VAL A 154 -12.20 3.22 -1.09
N TRP A 155 -12.63 4.47 -0.87
CA TRP A 155 -13.71 4.80 0.03
C TRP A 155 -14.60 5.90 -0.56
N ARG A 156 -15.89 5.67 -0.62
CA ARG A 156 -16.88 6.60 -1.19
C ARG A 156 -16.50 7.11 -2.58
N GLY A 157 -16.02 6.18 -3.44
CA GLY A 157 -15.62 6.50 -4.80
C GLY A 157 -14.29 7.24 -4.94
N GLN A 158 -13.54 7.40 -3.86
CA GLN A 158 -12.24 8.07 -3.85
C GLN A 158 -11.12 7.14 -3.38
N ARG A 159 -9.92 7.34 -3.91
CA ARG A 159 -8.70 6.72 -3.40
C ARG A 159 -8.53 7.01 -1.91
N TRP A 160 -8.28 5.98 -1.13
CA TRP A 160 -8.00 6.10 0.29
C TRP A 160 -6.51 5.89 0.58
N SER A 161 -5.72 6.95 0.33
CA SER A 161 -4.27 6.94 0.51
C SER A 161 -3.86 6.95 1.99
N ALA A 162 -2.59 6.67 2.28
CA ALA A 162 -2.02 6.83 3.62
C ALA A 162 -2.16 8.25 4.16
N ALA A 163 -2.18 9.28 3.29
CA ALA A 163 -2.48 10.64 3.70
C ALA A 163 -3.90 10.77 4.25
N ASN A 164 -4.90 10.15 3.60
CA ASN A 164 -6.28 10.17 4.07
C ASN A 164 -6.46 9.33 5.33
N ALA A 165 -5.88 8.14 5.36
CA ALA A 165 -6.04 7.18 6.45
C ALA A 165 -5.33 7.62 7.75
N TYR A 166 -4.13 8.18 7.63
CA TYR A 166 -3.26 8.40 8.80
C TYR A 166 -2.84 9.85 8.99
N LEU A 167 -2.27 10.50 7.96
CA LEU A 167 -1.67 11.82 8.13
C LEU A 167 -2.71 12.90 8.45
N LYS A 168 -3.79 12.98 7.69
CA LYS A 168 -4.85 13.99 7.92
C LYS A 168 -5.48 13.89 9.31
N PRO A 169 -5.84 12.71 9.82
CA PRO A 169 -6.28 12.56 11.21
C PRO A 169 -5.20 12.94 12.24
N ALA A 170 -3.95 12.55 12.01
CA ALA A 170 -2.84 12.89 12.91
C ALA A 170 -2.57 14.39 12.99
N LEU A 171 -2.64 15.10 11.87
CA LEU A 171 -2.50 16.57 11.83
C LEU A 171 -3.57 17.28 12.66
N LYS A 172 -4.80 16.76 12.69
CA LYS A 172 -5.88 17.33 13.50
C LYS A 172 -5.62 17.27 15.02
N THR A 173 -4.72 16.41 15.46
CA THR A 173 -4.34 16.31 16.88
C THR A 173 -3.43 17.45 17.34
N GLY A 174 -2.84 18.20 16.42
CA GLY A 174 -1.82 19.23 16.72
C GLY A 174 -0.45 18.68 17.13
N ARG A 175 -0.28 17.36 17.20
CA ARG A 175 0.96 16.71 17.64
C ARG A 175 1.93 16.37 16.50
N VAL A 176 1.52 16.56 15.26
CA VAL A 176 2.29 16.23 14.06
C VAL A 176 2.50 17.49 13.23
N GLN A 177 3.72 17.69 12.77
CA GLN A 177 4.09 18.73 11.83
C GLN A 177 4.63 18.14 10.55
N VAL A 178 4.28 18.74 9.41
CA VAL A 178 4.86 18.38 8.11
C VAL A 178 5.97 19.36 7.78
N VAL A 179 7.17 18.85 7.64
CA VAL A 179 8.36 19.61 7.26
C VAL A 179 8.74 19.26 5.83
N ARG A 180 8.95 20.26 4.98
CA ARG A 180 9.46 20.07 3.62
C ARG A 180 10.97 20.07 3.62
N GLY A 181 11.58 19.11 2.96
CA GLY A 181 13.02 19.00 2.79
C GLY A 181 13.37 17.71 2.07
N LEU A 182 14.58 17.65 1.51
CA LEU A 182 15.12 16.40 0.95
C LEU A 182 15.92 15.70 2.06
N ALA A 183 15.45 14.55 2.50
CA ALA A 183 16.16 13.73 3.48
C ALA A 183 17.49 13.26 2.89
N GLN A 184 18.59 13.57 3.58
CA GLN A 184 19.95 13.24 3.16
C GLN A 184 20.43 11.97 3.88
N ARG A 185 20.27 11.91 5.19
CA ARG A 185 20.69 10.77 6.02
C ARG A 185 19.96 10.71 7.34
N VAL A 186 19.88 9.51 7.92
CA VAL A 186 19.48 9.29 9.30
C VAL A 186 20.73 9.48 10.20
N ILE A 187 20.59 10.27 11.25
CA ILE A 187 21.64 10.47 12.24
C ILE A 187 21.48 9.39 13.32
N CYS A 188 22.47 8.50 13.41
CA CYS A 188 22.53 7.46 14.43
C CYS A 188 23.66 7.77 15.41
N ILE A 189 23.39 7.68 16.73
CA ILE A 189 24.36 7.77 17.80
C ILE A 189 24.14 6.54 18.70
N ASP A 190 25.19 5.80 18.97
CA ASP A 190 25.16 4.57 19.79
C ASP A 190 24.07 3.58 19.35
N GLY A 191 23.98 3.33 18.04
CA GLY A 191 23.00 2.40 17.43
C GLY A 191 21.53 2.89 17.47
N ARG A 192 21.28 4.13 17.89
CA ARG A 192 19.93 4.72 17.93
C ARG A 192 19.77 5.88 16.97
N ALA A 193 18.66 5.91 16.24
CA ALA A 193 18.29 7.07 15.43
C ALA A 193 18.00 8.28 16.36
N ARG A 194 18.66 9.41 16.09
CA ARG A 194 18.54 10.66 16.86
C ARG A 194 17.99 11.82 16.04
N GLY A 195 17.78 11.62 14.76
CA GLY A 195 17.26 12.63 13.88
C GLY A 195 17.49 12.32 12.41
N VAL A 196 17.03 13.23 11.56
CA VAL A 196 17.23 13.18 10.12
C VAL A 196 17.82 14.51 9.67
N GLU A 197 18.89 14.44 8.90
CA GLU A 197 19.45 15.60 8.20
C GLU A 197 18.65 15.81 6.89
N ILE A 198 18.19 17.03 6.69
CA ILE A 198 17.42 17.43 5.52
C ILE A 198 18.07 18.63 4.81
N ALA A 199 18.07 18.61 3.49
CA ALA A 199 18.40 19.80 2.69
C ALA A 199 17.13 20.67 2.51
N ARG A 200 17.22 21.93 2.91
CA ARG A 200 16.11 22.89 2.87
C ARG A 200 16.62 24.32 2.73
N GLY A 201 16.02 25.12 1.83
CA GLY A 201 16.33 26.55 1.69
C GLY A 201 17.80 26.85 1.36
N GLY A 202 18.48 25.96 0.61
CA GLY A 202 19.90 26.12 0.25
C GLY A 202 20.91 25.72 1.33
N GLY A 203 20.45 25.20 2.49
CA GLY A 203 21.28 24.72 3.58
C GLY A 203 20.87 23.33 4.10
N LEU A 204 21.61 22.83 5.09
CA LEU A 204 21.30 21.62 5.83
C LEU A 204 20.65 21.97 7.17
N ALA A 205 19.64 21.23 7.55
CA ALA A 205 18.99 21.32 8.85
C ALA A 205 18.80 19.92 9.45
N VAL A 206 18.76 19.83 10.77
CA VAL A 206 18.52 18.56 11.49
C VAL A 206 17.15 18.61 12.13
N VAL A 207 16.32 17.62 11.79
CA VAL A 207 15.08 17.33 12.50
C VAL A 207 15.40 16.25 13.52
N LYS A 208 15.32 16.59 14.82
CA LYS A 208 15.60 15.67 15.93
C LYS A 208 14.44 14.70 16.13
N ALA A 209 14.74 13.45 16.52
CA ALA A 209 13.79 12.41 16.92
C ALA A 209 13.62 12.43 18.45
#